data_e5b0afae009bc4f4023949d40aadd9aa
#
_entry.id   e5b0afae009bc4f4023949d40aadd9aa
#
_cell.length_a   1.000
_cell.length_b   1.000
_cell.length_c   1.000
_cell.angle_alpha   90.00
_cell.angle_beta   90.00
_cell.angle_gamma   90.00
#
_symmetry.space_group_name_H-M   'P 1'
#
loop_
_entity.id
_entity.type
_entity.pdbx_description
1 polymer ?
#
loop_
_entity_poly.entity_id
_entity_poly.type
_entity_poly.pdbx_seq_one_letter_code
_entity_poly.pdbx_strand_id
1 'polypeptide(L)'
;MEDVDLHVADGVVIHVRRLEGEAVSSRKGEPVGLDDPGSYEIRLRSAETFVEYPDLSRVLNDFTFNFEGAPVKGLEVRREEDPGERDEIQLTGRLKKVLGVPFEIEGRPEATADGRLRIRTLSIQAFDVKVAGLMDVLGMKTEDLLGGLEERGIAVDGEDLVLDVGRAFPPPRVSGRVRSVHVTPTGLALSFGAAPPAARSGVRSNYLWFRGGTIRIGRMTQRDADLRIVDDDPNDPFDFDVRHMNDQLAAGYAKLAPSGGLTMHVPDEADVR
;
A
#
# COMPACT_ATOMS: atom_id res chain seq x y z
N MET A 1 10.37 7.11 -8.35
CA MET A 1 9.65 5.95 -8.93
C MET A 1 8.59 6.53 -9.84
N GLU A 2 8.43 5.97 -11.02
CA GLU A 2 7.45 6.42 -12.02
C GLU A 2 7.00 5.24 -12.87
N ASP A 3 5.66 5.08 -13.01
CA ASP A 3 4.95 4.01 -13.74
C ASP A 3 5.44 2.60 -13.36
N VAL A 4 5.17 2.20 -12.11
CA VAL A 4 5.59 0.92 -11.54
C VAL A 4 4.41 0.22 -10.89
N ASP A 5 4.19 -1.02 -11.24
CA ASP A 5 3.29 -1.95 -10.58
C ASP A 5 4.08 -2.67 -9.48
N LEU A 6 3.93 -2.18 -8.26
CA LEU A 6 4.73 -2.61 -7.12
C LEU A 6 4.05 -3.78 -6.42
N HIS A 7 4.58 -4.99 -6.59
CA HIS A 7 4.13 -6.18 -5.89
C HIS A 7 4.72 -6.19 -4.48
N VAL A 8 3.87 -5.93 -3.49
CA VAL A 8 4.27 -5.85 -2.07
C VAL A 8 3.99 -7.14 -1.30
N ALA A 9 3.11 -7.99 -1.82
CA ALA A 9 2.78 -9.32 -1.30
C ALA A 9 2.17 -10.17 -2.42
N ASP A 10 1.97 -11.48 -2.16
CA ASP A 10 1.32 -12.37 -3.13
C ASP A 10 -0.08 -11.84 -3.49
N GLY A 11 -0.26 -11.48 -4.76
CA GLY A 11 -1.48 -10.93 -5.31
C GLY A 11 -1.88 -9.58 -4.71
N VAL A 12 -0.94 -8.78 -4.22
CA VAL A 12 -1.17 -7.40 -3.79
C VAL A 12 -0.27 -6.47 -4.58
N VAL A 13 -0.87 -5.72 -5.49
CA VAL A 13 -0.21 -4.75 -6.34
C VAL A 13 -0.62 -3.33 -5.96
N ILE A 14 0.36 -2.46 -5.87
CA ILE A 14 0.15 -1.01 -5.76
C ILE A 14 0.63 -0.39 -7.06
N HIS A 15 -0.30 0.13 -7.86
CA HIS A 15 0.05 0.85 -9.07
C HIS A 15 0.57 2.24 -8.70
N VAL A 16 1.85 2.47 -8.92
CA VAL A 16 2.53 3.72 -8.59
C VAL A 16 2.75 4.51 -9.86
N ARG A 17 1.88 5.48 -10.12
CA ARG A 17 2.07 6.39 -11.25
C ARG A 17 3.29 7.26 -11.06
N ARG A 18 3.46 7.79 -9.84
CA ARG A 18 4.62 8.58 -9.44
C ARG A 18 4.79 8.56 -7.92
N LEU A 19 6.03 8.47 -7.49
CA LEU A 19 6.38 8.56 -6.07
C LEU A 19 7.72 9.27 -5.90
N GLU A 20 7.75 10.28 -5.04
CA GLU A 20 8.97 10.88 -4.50
C GLU A 20 8.98 10.76 -2.99
N GLY A 21 10.10 10.33 -2.44
CA GLY A 21 10.24 10.11 -1.01
C GLY A 21 11.68 9.87 -0.62
N GLU A 22 11.86 9.44 0.60
CA GLU A 22 13.14 9.09 1.18
C GLU A 22 13.07 7.69 1.76
N ALA A 23 13.95 6.79 1.33
CA ALA A 23 14.13 5.49 1.98
C ALA A 23 15.07 5.66 3.18
N VAL A 24 14.60 5.26 4.36
CA VAL A 24 15.32 5.43 5.63
C VAL A 24 15.47 4.08 6.30
N SER A 25 16.73 3.69 6.62
CA SER A 25 16.99 2.46 7.35
C SER A 25 16.31 2.48 8.73
N SER A 26 15.63 1.40 9.08
CA SER A 26 15.08 1.19 10.43
C SER A 26 16.18 0.94 11.47
N ARG A 27 17.38 0.63 11.02
CA ARG A 27 18.55 0.37 11.87
C ARG A 27 19.51 1.54 11.81
N LYS A 28 19.71 2.20 12.95
CA LYS A 28 20.56 3.41 13.04
C LYS A 28 21.98 3.13 12.55
N GLY A 29 22.43 3.90 11.56
CA GLY A 29 23.80 3.83 11.02
C GLY A 29 24.01 2.71 9.98
N GLU A 30 23.01 1.90 9.69
CA GLU A 30 23.09 0.90 8.63
C GLU A 30 22.59 1.46 7.30
N PRO A 31 23.09 0.94 6.16
CA PRO A 31 22.57 1.28 4.85
C PRO A 31 21.09 0.83 4.70
N VAL A 32 20.38 1.44 3.77
CA VAL A 32 19.08 0.95 3.35
C VAL A 32 19.27 -0.36 2.58
N GLY A 33 18.80 -1.47 3.14
CA GLY A 33 18.85 -2.78 2.51
C GLY A 33 17.64 -2.97 1.60
N LEU A 34 17.77 -2.74 0.31
CA LEU A 34 16.63 -2.82 -0.62
C LEU A 34 16.07 -4.24 -0.76
N ASP A 35 16.91 -5.26 -0.53
CA ASP A 35 16.58 -6.68 -0.52
C ASP A 35 15.96 -7.18 0.79
N ASP A 36 15.77 -6.29 1.78
CA ASP A 36 15.11 -6.57 3.06
C ASP A 36 14.02 -5.51 3.32
N PRO A 37 12.81 -5.65 2.76
CA PRO A 37 11.74 -4.66 2.89
C PRO A 37 11.38 -4.30 4.34
N GLY A 38 11.64 -5.22 5.29
CA GLY A 38 11.46 -4.96 6.74
C GLY A 38 12.52 -4.07 7.36
N SER A 39 13.64 -3.82 6.68
CA SER A 39 14.78 -3.07 7.21
C SER A 39 14.73 -1.56 6.97
N TYR A 40 13.75 -1.06 6.24
CA TYR A 40 13.61 0.36 5.93
C TYR A 40 12.16 0.83 5.87
N GLU A 41 12.01 2.14 5.88
CA GLU A 41 10.75 2.87 5.73
C GLU A 41 10.86 3.82 4.54
N ILE A 42 9.78 3.98 3.78
CA ILE A 42 9.65 4.98 2.72
C ILE A 42 8.86 6.17 3.27
N ARG A 43 9.50 7.32 3.41
CA ARG A 43 8.87 8.58 3.79
C ARG A 43 8.46 9.35 2.56
N LEU A 44 7.15 9.40 2.30
CA LEU A 44 6.61 10.06 1.12
C LEU A 44 6.67 11.59 1.24
N ARG A 45 7.20 12.23 0.21
CA ARG A 45 7.03 13.67 -0.04
C ARG A 45 5.82 13.93 -0.91
N SER A 46 5.64 13.10 -1.91
CA SER A 46 4.46 13.07 -2.79
C SER A 46 4.32 11.68 -3.40
N ALA A 47 3.08 11.25 -3.61
CA ALA A 47 2.80 10.07 -4.41
C ALA A 47 1.41 10.17 -5.05
N GLU A 48 1.27 9.51 -6.19
CA GLU A 48 0.01 9.19 -6.86
C GLU A 48 -0.01 7.69 -7.06
N THR A 49 -0.94 7.02 -6.38
CA THR A 49 -1.07 5.56 -6.39
C THR A 49 -2.50 5.15 -6.64
N PHE A 50 -2.65 3.92 -7.10
CA PHE A 50 -3.94 3.27 -7.28
C PHE A 50 -3.85 1.84 -6.76
N VAL A 51 -4.90 1.36 -6.10
CA VAL A 51 -5.00 -0.01 -5.59
C VAL A 51 -6.37 -0.57 -5.98
N GLU A 52 -6.39 -1.72 -6.60
CA GLU A 52 -7.62 -2.39 -6.99
C GLU A 52 -8.41 -2.93 -5.78
N TYR A 53 -9.73 -3.07 -5.91
CA TYR A 53 -10.56 -3.61 -4.82
C TYR A 53 -10.20 -5.04 -4.41
N PRO A 54 -9.84 -5.95 -5.34
CA PRO A 54 -9.35 -7.27 -4.95
C PRO A 54 -8.09 -7.21 -4.08
N ASP A 55 -7.15 -6.31 -4.40
CA ASP A 55 -5.91 -6.14 -3.65
C ASP A 55 -6.15 -5.53 -2.27
N LEU A 56 -7.05 -4.53 -2.19
CA LEU A 56 -7.51 -4.00 -0.90
C LEU A 56 -8.15 -5.09 -0.04
N SER A 57 -8.98 -5.95 -0.64
CA SER A 57 -9.60 -7.08 0.06
C SER A 57 -8.55 -8.06 0.60
N ARG A 58 -7.50 -8.35 -0.18
CA ARG A 58 -6.38 -9.19 0.27
C ARG A 58 -5.60 -8.54 1.39
N VAL A 59 -5.27 -7.24 1.28
CA VAL A 59 -4.60 -6.50 2.36
C VAL A 59 -5.39 -6.61 3.66
N LEU A 60 -6.70 -6.43 3.61
CA LEU A 60 -7.54 -6.56 4.80
C LEU A 60 -7.52 -7.98 5.37
N ASN A 61 -7.65 -9.02 4.55
CA ASN A 61 -7.71 -10.41 5.00
C ASN A 61 -6.37 -10.96 5.46
N ASP A 62 -5.30 -10.69 4.71
CA ASP A 62 -4.01 -11.39 4.87
C ASP A 62 -3.04 -10.63 5.79
N PHE A 63 -3.24 -9.32 5.95
CA PHE A 63 -2.35 -8.48 6.77
C PHE A 63 -3.08 -7.79 7.91
N THR A 64 -4.17 -7.08 7.63
CA THR A 64 -4.82 -6.21 8.62
C THR A 64 -5.60 -7.02 9.66
N PHE A 65 -6.45 -7.96 9.23
CA PHE A 65 -7.29 -8.79 10.09
C PHE A 65 -6.79 -10.23 10.22
N ASN A 66 -5.55 -10.52 9.80
CA ASN A 66 -4.91 -11.82 9.96
C ASN A 66 -4.19 -11.93 11.30
N PHE A 67 -4.95 -11.99 12.38
CA PHE A 67 -4.41 -12.22 13.74
C PHE A 67 -5.36 -13.06 14.58
N GLU A 68 -4.81 -13.67 15.63
CA GLU A 68 -5.61 -14.43 16.59
C GLU A 68 -6.60 -13.51 17.31
N GLY A 69 -7.87 -13.90 17.33
CA GLY A 69 -8.94 -13.07 17.90
C GLY A 69 -9.53 -12.01 16.96
N ALA A 70 -9.04 -11.90 15.71
CA ALA A 70 -9.62 -10.98 14.73
C ALA A 70 -11.16 -11.13 14.69
N PRO A 71 -11.92 -10.02 14.77
CA PRO A 71 -13.37 -10.06 14.92
C PRO A 71 -14.10 -10.47 13.65
N VAL A 72 -13.47 -10.26 12.50
CA VAL A 72 -14.04 -10.45 11.16
C VAL A 72 -13.19 -11.36 10.30
N LYS A 73 -13.76 -11.85 9.21
CA LYS A 73 -13.07 -12.64 8.17
C LYS A 73 -13.80 -12.55 6.83
N GLY A 74 -13.09 -12.92 5.75
CA GLY A 74 -13.67 -12.97 4.41
C GLY A 74 -14.15 -11.60 3.97
N LEU A 75 -13.30 -10.59 4.17
CA LEU A 75 -13.56 -9.20 3.82
C LEU A 75 -13.45 -9.01 2.32
N GLU A 76 -14.42 -8.33 1.74
CA GLU A 76 -14.43 -7.95 0.34
C GLU A 76 -14.79 -6.46 0.24
N VAL A 77 -13.94 -5.71 -0.45
CA VAL A 77 -14.15 -4.30 -0.78
C VAL A 77 -14.59 -4.19 -2.21
N ARG A 78 -15.62 -3.40 -2.47
CA ARG A 78 -16.07 -3.06 -3.82
C ARG A 78 -16.61 -1.64 -3.86
N ARG A 79 -16.83 -1.13 -5.06
CA ARG A 79 -17.58 0.10 -5.23
C ARG A 79 -19.05 -0.14 -4.93
N GLU A 80 -19.73 0.85 -4.32
CA GLU A 80 -21.18 0.83 -4.23
C GLU A 80 -21.81 0.93 -5.63
N GLU A 81 -22.83 0.10 -5.89
CA GLU A 81 -23.41 -0.05 -7.23
C GLU A 81 -24.51 0.98 -7.56
N ASP A 82 -25.02 1.73 -6.57
CA ASP A 82 -26.03 2.75 -6.81
C ASP A 82 -25.47 3.90 -7.66
N PRO A 83 -26.00 4.15 -8.86
CA PRO A 83 -25.50 5.19 -9.75
C PRO A 83 -25.63 6.63 -9.21
N GLY A 84 -26.29 6.84 -8.08
CA GLY A 84 -26.39 8.12 -7.37
C GLY A 84 -25.18 8.42 -6.48
N GLU A 85 -24.46 7.41 -6.01
CA GLU A 85 -23.44 7.48 -4.98
C GLU A 85 -22.05 7.19 -5.57
N ARG A 86 -21.39 8.22 -6.12
CA ARG A 86 -20.17 8.05 -6.93
C ARG A 86 -18.90 7.78 -6.14
N ASP A 87 -18.86 8.18 -4.85
CA ASP A 87 -17.65 8.18 -4.03
C ASP A 87 -17.78 7.23 -2.82
N GLU A 88 -18.57 6.16 -2.95
CA GLU A 88 -18.85 5.22 -1.88
C GLU A 88 -18.31 3.84 -2.19
N ILE A 89 -17.86 3.18 -1.12
CA ILE A 89 -17.40 1.79 -1.14
C ILE A 89 -18.26 0.95 -0.21
N GLN A 90 -18.37 -0.30 -0.55
CA GLN A 90 -19.01 -1.33 0.25
C GLN A 90 -17.93 -2.28 0.78
N LEU A 91 -17.96 -2.55 2.08
CA LEU A 91 -17.17 -3.56 2.74
C LEU A 91 -18.10 -4.66 3.25
N THR A 92 -17.98 -5.86 2.72
CA THR A 92 -18.69 -7.04 3.21
C THR A 92 -17.76 -8.01 3.92
N GLY A 93 -18.33 -8.87 4.75
CA GLY A 93 -17.57 -9.88 5.48
C GLY A 93 -18.41 -10.71 6.41
N ARG A 94 -17.75 -11.43 7.33
CA ARG A 94 -18.42 -12.28 8.33
C ARG A 94 -17.87 -12.01 9.72
N LEU A 95 -18.78 -11.91 10.71
CA LEU A 95 -18.43 -11.78 12.14
C LEU A 95 -17.99 -13.13 12.70
N LYS A 96 -16.79 -13.22 13.25
CA LYS A 96 -16.30 -14.49 13.85
C LYS A 96 -16.99 -14.83 15.16
N LYS A 97 -17.30 -13.83 15.99
CA LYS A 97 -17.89 -14.04 17.33
C LYS A 97 -19.37 -14.45 17.31
N VAL A 98 -20.07 -14.19 16.23
CA VAL A 98 -21.51 -14.45 16.07
C VAL A 98 -21.73 -15.44 14.93
N LEU A 99 -21.23 -16.66 15.07
CA LEU A 99 -21.45 -17.82 14.18
C LEU A 99 -21.29 -17.51 12.66
N GLY A 100 -20.41 -16.57 12.31
CA GLY A 100 -20.17 -16.23 10.92
C GLY A 100 -21.28 -15.42 10.25
N VAL A 101 -22.02 -14.63 11.03
CA VAL A 101 -23.08 -13.75 10.51
C VAL A 101 -22.49 -12.80 9.45
N PRO A 102 -23.08 -12.72 8.26
CA PRO A 102 -22.69 -11.76 7.24
C PRO A 102 -22.97 -10.34 7.71
N PHE A 103 -22.10 -9.42 7.34
CA PHE A 103 -22.30 -7.99 7.54
C PHE A 103 -21.92 -7.21 6.29
N GLU A 104 -22.44 -5.99 6.21
CA GLU A 104 -22.17 -5.03 5.17
C GLU A 104 -22.03 -3.64 5.78
N ILE A 105 -21.03 -2.91 5.34
CA ILE A 105 -20.77 -1.53 5.71
C ILE A 105 -20.61 -0.72 4.43
N GLU A 106 -21.43 0.29 4.27
CA GLU A 106 -21.27 1.30 3.23
C GLU A 106 -20.54 2.49 3.83
N GLY A 107 -19.60 3.04 3.08
CA GLY A 107 -18.83 4.16 3.57
C GLY A 107 -18.18 4.99 2.48
N ARG A 108 -17.91 6.25 2.83
CA ARG A 108 -17.24 7.20 1.94
C ARG A 108 -15.80 7.40 2.40
N PRO A 109 -14.81 7.03 1.58
CA PRO A 109 -13.41 7.31 1.90
C PRO A 109 -13.09 8.79 1.73
N GLU A 110 -12.41 9.37 2.71
CA GLU A 110 -11.99 10.76 2.70
C GLU A 110 -10.62 10.94 3.37
N ALA A 111 -9.85 11.95 2.94
CA ALA A 111 -8.61 12.31 3.60
C ALA A 111 -8.90 13.19 4.82
N THR A 112 -8.32 12.86 5.97
CA THR A 112 -8.43 13.65 7.18
C THR A 112 -7.47 14.84 7.20
N ALA A 113 -7.72 15.83 8.02
CA ALA A 113 -6.85 17.00 8.18
C ALA A 113 -5.44 16.64 8.69
N ASP A 114 -5.29 15.55 9.44
CA ASP A 114 -4.00 15.03 9.92
C ASP A 114 -3.34 14.07 8.93
N GLY A 115 -3.98 13.81 7.78
CA GLY A 115 -3.40 13.05 6.65
C GLY A 115 -3.59 11.55 6.74
N ARG A 116 -4.58 11.07 7.50
CA ARG A 116 -5.01 9.67 7.49
C ARG A 116 -6.15 9.45 6.50
N LEU A 117 -6.49 8.22 6.21
CA LEU A 117 -7.67 7.84 5.44
C LEU A 117 -8.81 7.55 6.41
N ARG A 118 -9.93 8.25 6.29
CA ARG A 118 -11.17 7.96 7.02
C ARG A 118 -12.14 7.28 6.08
N ILE A 119 -12.79 6.23 6.54
CA ILE A 119 -13.99 5.68 5.92
C ILE A 119 -15.15 6.16 6.77
N ARG A 120 -15.83 7.19 6.28
CA ARG A 120 -17.03 7.71 6.92
C ARG A 120 -18.16 6.71 6.71
N THR A 121 -18.62 6.11 7.78
CA THR A 121 -19.68 5.10 7.73
C THR A 121 -21.03 5.74 7.42
N LEU A 122 -21.73 5.23 6.43
CA LEU A 122 -23.05 5.69 5.99
C LEU A 122 -24.13 4.73 6.43
N SER A 123 -23.91 3.44 6.26
CA SER A 123 -24.82 2.39 6.73
C SER A 123 -24.05 1.19 7.27
N ILE A 124 -24.67 0.48 8.19
CA ILE A 124 -24.16 -0.80 8.74
C ILE A 124 -25.33 -1.76 8.82
N GLN A 125 -25.16 -2.93 8.22
CA GLN A 125 -26.13 -4.00 8.25
C GLN A 125 -25.45 -5.30 8.72
N ALA A 126 -26.08 -6.02 9.62
CA ALA A 126 -25.70 -7.39 9.95
C ALA A 126 -26.97 -8.26 9.84
N PHE A 127 -26.91 -9.26 8.98
CA PHE A 127 -28.05 -10.07 8.66
C PHE A 127 -28.41 -10.97 9.86
N ASP A 128 -29.69 -10.97 10.24
CA ASP A 128 -30.25 -11.72 11.38
C ASP A 128 -29.81 -11.27 12.79
N VAL A 129 -29.09 -10.15 12.91
CA VAL A 129 -28.66 -9.62 14.20
C VAL A 129 -28.91 -8.11 14.25
N LYS A 130 -29.49 -7.63 15.35
CA LYS A 130 -29.55 -6.20 15.62
C LYS A 130 -28.19 -5.71 16.05
N VAL A 131 -27.60 -4.81 15.28
CA VAL A 131 -26.37 -4.10 15.62
C VAL A 131 -26.68 -2.64 15.87
N ALA A 132 -26.08 -2.07 16.91
CA ALA A 132 -26.28 -0.67 17.25
C ALA A 132 -25.27 0.26 16.55
N GLY A 133 -24.21 -0.32 15.95
CA GLY A 133 -23.17 0.43 15.25
C GLY A 133 -21.92 -0.39 14.97
N LEU A 134 -20.89 0.30 14.47
CA LEU A 134 -19.63 -0.31 14.03
C LEU A 134 -18.93 -1.10 15.15
N MET A 135 -18.93 -0.59 16.38
CA MET A 135 -18.33 -1.28 17.53
C MET A 135 -19.01 -2.62 17.83
N ASP A 136 -20.32 -2.72 17.63
CA ASP A 136 -21.06 -3.97 17.81
C ASP A 136 -20.73 -4.97 16.67
N VAL A 137 -20.63 -4.50 15.42
CA VAL A 137 -20.25 -5.32 14.26
C VAL A 137 -18.83 -5.87 14.46
N LEU A 138 -17.89 -5.02 14.82
CA LEU A 138 -16.52 -5.45 15.04
C LEU A 138 -16.33 -6.23 16.34
N GLY A 139 -17.39 -6.32 17.20
CA GLY A 139 -17.32 -7.03 18.48
C GLY A 139 -16.32 -6.40 19.47
N MET A 140 -16.00 -5.13 19.28
CA MET A 140 -14.98 -4.40 20.02
C MET A 140 -15.51 -3.86 21.33
N LYS A 141 -15.81 -4.75 22.27
CA LYS A 141 -16.12 -4.37 23.65
C LYS A 141 -14.93 -4.50 24.61
N THR A 142 -13.77 -4.93 24.11
CA THR A 142 -12.58 -5.19 24.91
C THR A 142 -11.38 -4.38 24.41
N GLU A 143 -10.67 -3.72 25.31
CA GLU A 143 -9.47 -2.92 25.05
C GLU A 143 -8.39 -3.68 24.26
N ASP A 144 -8.26 -5.00 24.50
CA ASP A 144 -7.30 -5.87 23.82
C ASP A 144 -7.53 -5.96 22.29
N LEU A 145 -8.78 -5.92 21.84
CA LEU A 145 -9.10 -5.96 20.41
C LEU A 145 -8.86 -4.62 19.73
N LEU A 146 -9.10 -3.51 20.43
CA LEU A 146 -8.79 -2.17 19.95
C LEU A 146 -7.27 -2.01 19.79
N GLY A 147 -6.47 -2.44 20.78
CA GLY A 147 -5.01 -2.40 20.72
C GLY A 147 -4.45 -3.16 19.50
N GLY A 148 -4.97 -4.35 19.22
CA GLY A 148 -4.55 -5.14 18.05
C GLY A 148 -4.83 -4.50 16.70
N LEU A 149 -5.88 -3.69 16.58
CA LEU A 149 -6.19 -2.91 15.37
C LEU A 149 -5.35 -1.63 15.28
N GLU A 150 -5.16 -0.93 16.40
CA GLU A 150 -4.33 0.27 16.45
C GLU A 150 -2.87 -0.01 16.06
N GLU A 151 -2.31 -1.14 16.49
CA GLU A 151 -0.97 -1.59 16.08
C GLU A 151 -0.87 -1.79 14.56
N ARG A 152 -1.99 -2.11 13.90
CA ARG A 152 -2.10 -2.28 12.45
C ARG A 152 -2.57 -1.02 11.72
N GLY A 153 -2.63 0.10 12.45
CA GLY A 153 -2.99 1.38 11.88
C GLY A 153 -4.49 1.60 11.67
N ILE A 154 -5.34 0.82 12.33
CA ILE A 154 -6.80 1.02 12.30
C ILE A 154 -7.26 1.54 13.65
N ALA A 155 -7.96 2.66 13.65
CA ALA A 155 -8.66 3.20 14.80
C ALA A 155 -10.16 3.37 14.46
N VAL A 156 -10.99 3.33 15.47
CA VAL A 156 -12.42 3.65 15.38
C VAL A 156 -12.64 5.01 16.02
N ASP A 157 -13.24 5.95 15.29
CA ASP A 157 -13.60 7.29 15.74
C ASP A 157 -15.11 7.48 15.61
N GLY A 158 -15.84 7.24 16.69
CA GLY A 158 -17.30 7.13 16.66
C GLY A 158 -17.74 5.90 15.85
N GLU A 159 -18.42 6.16 14.74
CA GLU A 159 -18.86 5.11 13.80
C GLU A 159 -17.94 5.02 12.56
N ASP A 160 -16.88 5.82 12.50
CA ASP A 160 -15.97 5.87 11.36
C ASP A 160 -14.73 5.01 11.60
N LEU A 161 -14.19 4.43 10.51
CA LEU A 161 -12.88 3.80 10.50
C LEU A 161 -11.82 4.82 10.07
N VAL A 162 -10.74 4.90 10.84
CA VAL A 162 -9.59 5.75 10.51
C VAL A 162 -8.35 4.88 10.32
N LEU A 163 -7.76 4.95 9.13
CA LEU A 163 -6.65 4.12 8.72
C LEU A 163 -5.36 4.94 8.56
N ASP A 164 -4.31 4.48 9.21
CA ASP A 164 -2.94 4.82 8.86
C ASP A 164 -2.50 3.90 7.72
N VAL A 165 -2.59 4.40 6.49
CA VAL A 165 -2.32 3.62 5.27
C VAL A 165 -0.94 2.98 5.31
N GLY A 166 0.05 3.66 5.89
CA GLY A 166 1.42 3.15 5.97
C GLY A 166 1.61 1.96 6.89
N ARG A 167 0.64 1.68 7.77
CA ARG A 167 0.65 0.51 8.67
C ARG A 167 -0.26 -0.61 8.21
N ALA A 168 -1.21 -0.31 7.34
CA ALA A 168 -2.18 -1.29 6.86
C ALA A 168 -1.58 -2.25 5.83
N PHE A 169 -0.54 -1.83 5.11
CA PHE A 169 0.13 -2.62 4.07
C PHE A 169 1.34 -3.40 4.62
N PRO A 170 1.74 -4.50 3.93
CA PRO A 170 2.98 -5.21 4.25
C PRO A 170 4.21 -4.34 4.04
N PRO A 171 5.39 -4.72 4.59
CA PRO A 171 6.65 -4.02 4.35
C PRO A 171 7.01 -3.88 2.85
N PRO A 172 7.72 -2.78 2.48
CA PRO A 172 8.31 -1.78 3.36
C PRO A 172 7.27 -0.84 3.97
N ARG A 173 7.49 -0.41 5.23
CA ARG A 173 6.62 0.60 5.84
C ARG A 173 6.66 1.89 5.04
N VAL A 174 5.49 2.50 4.91
CA VAL A 174 5.35 3.77 4.21
C VAL A 174 4.81 4.80 5.20
N SER A 175 5.39 5.98 5.25
CA SER A 175 4.84 7.10 6.00
C SER A 175 4.60 8.29 5.07
N GLY A 176 3.47 8.95 5.25
CA GLY A 176 3.07 10.07 4.42
C GLY A 176 1.65 10.51 4.74
N ARG A 177 1.31 11.73 4.35
CA ARG A 177 -0.03 12.28 4.60
C ARG A 177 -0.89 12.04 3.36
N VAL A 178 -2.01 11.36 3.54
CA VAL A 178 -3.05 11.28 2.50
C VAL A 178 -3.58 12.68 2.25
N ARG A 179 -3.52 13.11 0.99
CA ARG A 179 -4.02 14.41 0.54
C ARG A 179 -5.43 14.30 -0.04
N SER A 180 -5.64 13.27 -0.84
CA SER A 180 -6.95 12.97 -1.43
C SER A 180 -7.10 11.49 -1.68
N VAL A 181 -8.34 11.05 -1.71
CA VAL A 181 -8.75 9.72 -2.14
C VAL A 181 -9.90 9.87 -3.11
N HIS A 182 -9.93 9.05 -4.16
CA HIS A 182 -10.99 9.00 -5.15
C HIS A 182 -11.41 7.57 -5.39
N VAL A 183 -12.71 7.34 -5.34
CA VAL A 183 -13.32 6.06 -5.68
C VAL A 183 -13.40 5.97 -7.21
N THR A 184 -12.85 4.90 -7.77
CA THR A 184 -12.91 4.61 -9.21
C THR A 184 -13.77 3.36 -9.44
N PRO A 185 -14.10 3.01 -10.69
CA PRO A 185 -14.84 1.78 -10.95
C PRO A 185 -14.16 0.49 -10.47
N THR A 186 -12.82 0.47 -10.38
CA THR A 186 -12.04 -0.76 -10.10
C THR A 186 -11.20 -0.70 -8.83
N GLY A 187 -11.10 0.46 -8.16
CA GLY A 187 -10.26 0.60 -6.97
C GLY A 187 -10.24 2.01 -6.40
N LEU A 188 -9.28 2.26 -5.54
CA LEU A 188 -9.04 3.55 -4.90
C LEU A 188 -7.78 4.22 -5.44
N ALA A 189 -7.91 5.45 -5.92
CA ALA A 189 -6.79 6.32 -6.25
C ALA A 189 -6.46 7.20 -5.04
N LEU A 190 -5.19 7.15 -4.59
CA LEU A 190 -4.71 7.90 -3.44
C LEU A 190 -3.59 8.85 -3.86
N SER A 191 -3.66 10.08 -3.34
CA SER A 191 -2.56 11.05 -3.45
C SER A 191 -1.99 11.36 -2.08
N PHE A 192 -0.66 11.47 -2.01
CA PHE A 192 0.05 11.75 -0.77
C PHE A 192 0.88 13.02 -0.87
N GLY A 193 1.01 13.73 0.24
CA GLY A 193 1.90 14.87 0.42
C GLY A 193 1.60 16.05 -0.49
N ALA A 194 2.65 16.73 -0.96
CA ALA A 194 2.54 17.82 -1.92
C ALA A 194 2.12 17.31 -3.32
N ALA A 195 1.67 18.22 -4.19
CA ALA A 195 1.48 17.85 -5.59
C ALA A 195 2.82 17.33 -6.16
N PRO A 196 2.82 16.20 -6.88
CA PRO A 196 4.06 15.68 -7.45
C PRO A 196 4.63 16.70 -8.43
N PRO A 197 5.97 16.84 -8.49
CA PRO A 197 6.59 17.70 -9.49
C PRO A 197 6.23 17.17 -10.90
N ALA A 198 6.30 18.06 -11.87
CA ALA A 198 6.10 17.67 -13.27
C ALA A 198 7.08 16.54 -13.66
N ALA A 199 6.63 15.65 -14.55
CA ALA A 199 7.47 14.59 -15.10
C ALA A 199 8.81 15.14 -15.58
N ARG A 200 9.91 14.47 -15.24
CA ARG A 200 11.24 14.90 -15.67
C ARG A 200 11.39 14.59 -17.15
N SER A 201 11.51 15.63 -17.97
CA SER A 201 11.76 15.45 -19.39
C SER A 201 13.08 14.69 -19.63
N GLY A 202 13.06 13.67 -20.50
CA GLY A 202 14.23 12.92 -20.92
C GLY A 202 14.62 11.72 -20.07
N VAL A 203 13.84 11.37 -19.04
CA VAL A 203 13.93 10.08 -18.35
C VAL A 203 12.81 9.20 -18.91
N ARG A 204 13.10 7.93 -19.24
CA ARG A 204 12.06 6.95 -19.52
C ARG A 204 11.20 6.80 -18.27
N SER A 205 9.88 6.70 -18.41
CA SER A 205 8.98 6.14 -17.41
C SER A 205 9.36 4.70 -17.09
N ASN A 206 8.74 4.09 -16.10
CA ASN A 206 8.94 2.70 -15.72
C ASN A 206 10.30 2.48 -15.01
N TYR A 207 10.49 3.18 -13.88
CA TYR A 207 11.75 3.07 -13.14
C TYR A 207 11.61 3.32 -11.63
N LEU A 208 12.56 2.72 -10.89
CA LEU A 208 12.90 3.13 -9.53
C LEU A 208 14.26 3.83 -9.58
N TRP A 209 14.39 4.99 -8.93
CA TRP A 209 15.64 5.74 -8.90
C TRP A 209 16.01 6.16 -7.47
N PHE A 210 17.09 5.62 -6.99
CA PHE A 210 17.67 5.93 -5.68
C PHE A 210 18.86 6.87 -5.83
N ARG A 211 18.84 7.99 -5.09
CA ARG A 211 19.90 9.02 -5.14
C ARG A 211 20.32 9.45 -3.76
N GLY A 212 21.63 9.49 -3.56
CA GLY A 212 22.25 9.88 -2.30
C GLY A 212 22.17 8.80 -1.22
N GLY A 213 22.81 9.05 -0.09
CA GLY A 213 22.84 8.09 1.02
C GLY A 213 23.64 6.83 0.72
N THR A 214 23.41 5.80 1.52
CA THR A 214 24.02 4.48 1.33
C THR A 214 22.95 3.43 1.20
N ILE A 215 22.98 2.68 0.11
CA ILE A 215 22.07 1.55 -0.17
C ILE A 215 22.88 0.25 -0.23
N ARG A 216 22.21 -0.85 0.07
CA ARG A 216 22.71 -2.21 -0.06
C ARG A 216 21.72 -3.08 -0.82
N ILE A 217 22.23 -3.91 -1.71
CA ILE A 217 21.50 -4.99 -2.39
C ILE A 217 22.38 -6.23 -2.34
N GLY A 218 21.98 -7.26 -1.62
CA GLY A 218 22.78 -8.44 -1.38
C GLY A 218 24.14 -8.08 -0.78
N ARG A 219 25.20 -8.32 -1.55
CA ARG A 219 26.61 -8.01 -1.16
C ARG A 219 27.11 -6.67 -1.68
N MET A 220 26.38 -6.03 -2.59
CA MET A 220 26.75 -4.74 -3.15
C MET A 220 26.32 -3.62 -2.19
N THR A 221 27.24 -2.71 -1.92
CA THR A 221 26.94 -1.47 -1.18
C THR A 221 27.39 -0.28 -2.01
N GLN A 222 26.48 0.63 -2.28
CA GLN A 222 26.76 1.89 -2.97
C GLN A 222 26.63 3.05 -1.99
N ARG A 223 27.69 3.80 -1.82
CA ARG A 223 27.72 5.06 -1.06
C ARG A 223 27.48 6.21 -2.02
N ASP A 224 26.80 7.24 -1.54
CA ASP A 224 26.34 8.35 -2.38
C ASP A 224 25.62 7.81 -3.63
N ALA A 225 24.60 7.02 -3.38
CA ALA A 225 23.94 6.18 -4.38
C ALA A 225 23.44 6.99 -5.57
N ASP A 226 23.63 6.47 -6.77
CA ASP A 226 22.94 6.82 -7.99
C ASP A 226 22.60 5.51 -8.71
N LEU A 227 21.52 4.88 -8.25
CA LEU A 227 21.03 3.60 -8.75
C LEU A 227 19.69 3.79 -9.42
N ARG A 228 19.60 3.37 -10.67
CA ARG A 228 18.32 3.21 -11.39
C ARG A 228 18.06 1.75 -11.63
N ILE A 229 16.85 1.31 -11.33
CA ILE A 229 16.28 0.04 -11.73
C ILE A 229 15.22 0.38 -12.77
N VAL A 230 15.41 -0.05 -13.98
CA VAL A 230 14.62 0.35 -15.16
C VAL A 230 14.04 -0.90 -15.76
N ASP A 231 12.81 -0.83 -16.13
CA ASP A 231 12.13 -1.83 -16.92
C ASP A 231 12.87 -2.06 -18.26
N ASP A 232 13.08 -3.32 -18.64
CA ASP A 232 13.66 -3.67 -19.94
C ASP A 232 12.61 -3.61 -21.06
N ASP A 233 11.30 -3.78 -20.73
CA ASP A 233 10.16 -3.57 -21.61
C ASP A 233 9.36 -2.32 -21.23
N PRO A 234 9.54 -1.17 -21.92
CA PRO A 234 8.88 0.09 -21.56
C PRO A 234 7.47 0.25 -22.15
N ASN A 235 6.80 -0.83 -22.59
CA ASN A 235 5.48 -0.72 -23.26
C ASN A 235 4.31 -0.67 -22.28
N ASP A 236 4.50 -1.14 -21.04
CA ASP A 236 3.56 -1.15 -19.93
C ASP A 236 4.24 -0.72 -18.61
N PRO A 237 3.54 -0.60 -17.50
CA PRO A 237 4.14 -0.30 -16.19
C PRO A 237 5.12 -1.39 -15.77
N PHE A 238 6.19 -1.01 -15.11
CA PHE A 238 7.21 -1.95 -14.63
C PHE A 238 6.68 -2.84 -13.48
N ASP A 239 6.52 -4.10 -13.75
CA ASP A 239 6.16 -5.13 -12.78
C ASP A 239 7.34 -5.46 -11.85
N PHE A 240 7.34 -4.87 -10.65
CA PHE A 240 8.45 -5.00 -9.70
C PHE A 240 8.02 -5.62 -8.37
N ASP A 241 8.55 -6.81 -8.04
CA ASP A 241 8.28 -7.47 -6.76
C ASP A 241 9.37 -7.16 -5.73
N VAL A 242 8.99 -6.46 -4.67
CA VAL A 242 9.94 -6.05 -3.60
C VAL A 242 10.50 -7.24 -2.80
N ARG A 243 9.84 -8.40 -2.82
CA ARG A 243 10.26 -9.61 -2.09
C ARG A 243 11.14 -10.51 -2.95
N HIS A 244 10.91 -10.51 -4.27
CA HIS A 244 11.64 -11.30 -5.26
C HIS A 244 12.58 -10.45 -6.12
N MET A 245 12.86 -9.22 -5.66
CA MET A 245 13.76 -8.28 -6.33
C MET A 245 15.09 -8.90 -6.73
N ASN A 246 15.68 -9.76 -5.90
CA ASN A 246 16.97 -10.39 -6.20
C ASN A 246 16.91 -11.30 -7.43
N ASP A 247 15.81 -12.00 -7.65
CA ASP A 247 15.60 -12.87 -8.81
C ASP A 247 15.44 -12.03 -10.09
N GLN A 248 14.63 -10.97 -10.03
CA GLN A 248 14.49 -10.02 -11.15
C GLN A 248 15.83 -9.34 -11.48
N LEU A 249 16.58 -8.85 -10.46
CA LEU A 249 17.90 -8.25 -10.67
C LEU A 249 18.92 -9.24 -11.25
N ALA A 250 18.84 -10.50 -10.88
CA ALA A 250 19.74 -11.56 -11.40
C ALA A 250 19.42 -11.93 -12.85
N ALA A 251 18.16 -11.81 -13.25
CA ALA A 251 17.72 -12.04 -14.64
C ALA A 251 18.06 -10.87 -15.57
N GLY A 252 18.27 -9.69 -15.00
CA GLY A 252 18.59 -8.46 -15.73
C GLY A 252 20.08 -8.28 -16.02
N TYR A 253 20.44 -7.07 -16.45
CA TYR A 253 21.82 -6.68 -16.68
C TYR A 253 22.08 -5.25 -16.18
N ALA A 254 23.34 -4.95 -15.89
CA ALA A 254 23.75 -3.67 -15.34
C ALA A 254 24.66 -2.89 -16.29
N LYS A 255 24.47 -1.56 -16.32
CA LYS A 255 25.32 -0.61 -17.03
C LYS A 255 25.87 0.42 -16.04
N LEU A 256 27.17 0.61 -16.05
CA LEU A 256 27.82 1.64 -15.25
C LEU A 256 27.99 2.92 -16.10
N ALA A 257 27.50 4.03 -15.58
CA ALA A 257 27.72 5.32 -16.21
C ALA A 257 29.14 5.84 -15.92
N PRO A 258 29.75 6.67 -16.79
CA PRO A 258 31.05 7.30 -16.50
C PRO A 258 31.07 8.15 -15.23
N SER A 259 29.92 8.64 -14.77
CA SER A 259 29.73 9.37 -13.51
C SER A 259 29.74 8.49 -12.27
N GLY A 260 29.79 7.15 -12.42
CA GLY A 260 29.66 6.18 -11.33
C GLY A 260 28.22 5.76 -11.02
N GLY A 261 27.23 6.32 -11.71
CA GLY A 261 25.83 5.88 -11.59
C GLY A 261 25.62 4.48 -12.18
N LEU A 262 24.83 3.66 -11.50
CA LEU A 262 24.47 2.30 -11.91
C LEU A 262 23.04 2.28 -12.45
N THR A 263 22.87 1.74 -13.65
CA THR A 263 21.54 1.43 -14.21
C THR A 263 21.42 -0.08 -14.36
N MET A 264 20.39 -0.65 -13.75
CA MET A 264 20.02 -2.06 -13.89
C MET A 264 18.80 -2.14 -14.77
N HIS A 265 18.88 -2.86 -15.86
CA HIS A 265 17.77 -3.20 -16.74
C HIS A 265 17.21 -4.54 -16.29
N VAL A 266 15.94 -4.57 -15.96
CA VAL A 266 15.33 -5.66 -15.22
C VAL A 266 14.05 -6.07 -15.94
N PRO A 267 13.83 -7.37 -16.21
CA PRO A 267 12.58 -7.86 -16.76
C PRO A 267 11.45 -7.75 -15.74
N ASP A 268 10.23 -7.81 -16.20
CA ASP A 268 9.05 -7.91 -15.37
C ASP A 268 9.05 -9.17 -14.51
N GLU A 269 8.36 -9.11 -13.39
CA GLU A 269 8.26 -10.23 -12.44
C GLU A 269 7.69 -11.49 -13.13
N ALA A 270 6.72 -11.32 -14.01
CA ALA A 270 6.09 -12.40 -14.75
C ALA A 270 7.04 -13.15 -15.70
N ASP A 271 8.11 -12.50 -16.17
CA ASP A 271 9.10 -13.07 -17.09
C ASP A 271 10.21 -13.86 -16.37
N VAL A 272 10.29 -13.76 -15.04
CA VAL A 272 11.34 -14.40 -14.22
C VAL A 272 10.86 -15.67 -13.55
N ARG A 273 9.56 -15.89 -13.43
CA ARG A 273 8.93 -17.05 -12.76
C ARG A 273 8.66 -18.22 -13.67
#